data_e7653cf7f00de10b6901818ec235422c
#
_entry.id   e7653cf7f00de10b6901818ec235422c
#
_cell.length_a   1.000
_cell.length_b   1.000
_cell.length_c   1.000
_cell.angle_alpha   90.00
_cell.angle_beta   90.00
_cell.angle_gamma   90.00
#
_symmetry.space_group_name_H-M   'P 1'
#
loop_
_entity.id
_entity.type
_entity.pdbx_description
1 polymer ?
#
loop_
_entity_poly.entity_id
_entity_poly.type
_entity_poly.pdbx_seq_one_letter_code
_entity_poly.pdbx_strand_id
1 'polypeptide(L)'
;MLKRDLYYERIPTKSLRDDVRYLGNILGRVIKNQEGQKFFDLVEKIRLLSKANIANKNHKEPFKKILNEIKKLSPNSLFKLTRAFNHFMNFYNLAESIDASRTLDFYENVKYKKKLKNIFIEEIFENFFKNKKIPNNKIYNIAKSLNIGIVLTAHPTEVKRRTLIQKYHSLTEILEQRNLLKNYPSKLKILDRKIFDEVTIIWNTDEIKRSKPTPAEEARWGLAIIEDSLWDTIPKVYRRLNQIFEKNMGKGLPKNFNPIEFGSWMGGDRDGNPFVTAEVTKRVILLSRWEAAKLYEKSMTKLIRSYSMEKCSKKILKTTGKTFEPYRVYLRPLRDKLRKTHRAIEGYLTNNKSFNDKDLLLEREEILKPLRVVRESLEQNQSENIASGDLLDLMRRAKCFGINLARLDIRQESSR
;
A
#
# COMPACT_ATOMS: atom_id res chain seq x y z
N MET A 1 5.03 30.83 -2.85
CA MET A 1 4.60 30.46 -4.22
C MET A 1 5.53 29.37 -4.73
N LEU A 2 5.13 28.11 -4.61
CA LEU A 2 5.87 26.96 -5.16
C LEU A 2 5.78 27.05 -6.68
N LYS A 3 6.92 27.08 -7.37
CA LYS A 3 7.03 27.10 -8.83
C LYS A 3 6.40 25.80 -9.39
N ARG A 4 5.10 25.84 -9.67
CA ARG A 4 4.31 24.74 -10.26
C ARG A 4 4.87 24.25 -11.61
N ASP A 5 5.58 25.11 -12.34
CA ASP A 5 5.94 24.88 -13.74
C ASP A 5 7.13 23.92 -13.95
N LEU A 6 8.05 23.81 -12.97
CA LEU A 6 9.27 23.02 -13.13
C LEU A 6 9.08 21.51 -12.98
N TYR A 7 8.02 21.06 -12.32
CA TYR A 7 7.72 19.63 -12.15
C TYR A 7 7.06 19.05 -13.41
N TYR A 8 6.11 19.81 -14.02
CA TYR A 8 5.36 19.34 -15.19
C TYR A 8 6.11 19.44 -16.52
N GLU A 9 7.11 20.31 -16.63
CA GLU A 9 7.92 20.44 -17.87
C GLU A 9 8.94 19.31 -18.05
N ARG A 10 9.22 18.53 -17.00
CA ARG A 10 10.26 17.48 -16.98
C ARG A 10 9.75 16.06 -17.06
N ILE A 11 8.46 15.85 -16.88
CA ILE A 11 7.81 14.52 -16.94
C ILE A 11 7.16 14.39 -18.32
N PRO A 12 7.19 13.23 -18.96
CA PRO A 12 6.47 13.00 -20.21
C PRO A 12 4.96 13.08 -19.96
N THR A 13 4.44 14.30 -19.88
CA THR A 13 3.03 14.64 -19.59
C THR A 13 2.05 14.05 -20.61
N LYS A 14 2.55 13.44 -21.70
CA LYS A 14 1.71 12.82 -22.72
C LYS A 14 1.03 11.56 -22.19
N SER A 15 1.77 10.67 -21.51
CA SER A 15 1.19 9.42 -20.97
C SER A 15 0.11 9.71 -19.93
N LEU A 16 0.36 10.63 -19.00
CA LEU A 16 -0.61 11.07 -18.01
C LEU A 16 -1.86 11.66 -18.69
N ARG A 17 -1.68 12.56 -19.66
CA ARG A 17 -2.82 13.17 -20.39
C ARG A 17 -3.64 12.13 -21.14
N ASP A 18 -2.99 11.14 -21.72
CA ASP A 18 -3.65 10.09 -22.48
C ASP A 18 -4.45 9.18 -21.54
N ASP A 19 -3.93 8.82 -20.35
CA ASP A 19 -4.64 8.03 -19.35
C ASP A 19 -5.83 8.80 -18.73
N VAL A 20 -5.63 10.07 -18.37
CA VAL A 20 -6.72 10.92 -17.87
C VAL A 20 -7.84 11.06 -18.90
N ARG A 21 -7.46 11.29 -20.17
CA ARG A 21 -8.44 11.35 -21.26
C ARG A 21 -9.16 10.04 -21.47
N TYR A 22 -8.45 8.92 -21.42
CA TYR A 22 -9.01 7.60 -21.57
C TYR A 22 -10.04 7.29 -20.45
N LEU A 23 -9.66 7.47 -19.20
CA LEU A 23 -10.55 7.25 -18.05
C LEU A 23 -11.73 8.21 -18.04
N GLY A 24 -11.50 9.48 -18.39
CA GLY A 24 -12.57 10.49 -18.54
C GLY A 24 -13.58 10.12 -19.62
N ASN A 25 -13.11 9.59 -20.76
CA ASN A 25 -14.00 9.12 -21.83
C ASN A 25 -14.80 7.90 -21.40
N ILE A 26 -14.24 6.98 -20.64
CA ILE A 26 -14.98 5.83 -20.10
C ILE A 26 -16.02 6.29 -19.10
N LEU A 27 -15.67 7.17 -18.17
CA LEU A 27 -16.62 7.77 -17.22
C LEU A 27 -17.77 8.48 -17.95
N GLY A 28 -17.46 9.27 -18.97
CA GLY A 28 -18.47 9.93 -19.79
C GLY A 28 -19.42 8.96 -20.47
N ARG A 29 -18.92 7.84 -21.01
CA ARG A 29 -19.76 6.77 -21.59
C ARG A 29 -20.63 6.11 -20.53
N VAL A 30 -20.10 5.83 -19.35
CA VAL A 30 -20.87 5.27 -18.22
C VAL A 30 -21.97 6.23 -17.80
N ILE A 31 -21.67 7.52 -17.60
CA ILE A 31 -22.65 8.54 -17.26
C ILE A 31 -23.75 8.61 -18.33
N LYS A 32 -23.39 8.62 -19.61
CA LYS A 32 -24.36 8.63 -20.71
C LYS A 32 -25.27 7.40 -20.68
N ASN A 33 -24.72 6.23 -20.42
CA ASN A 33 -25.48 4.97 -20.38
C ASN A 33 -26.40 4.88 -19.14
N GLN A 34 -25.96 5.40 -17.99
CA GLN A 34 -26.68 5.27 -16.72
C GLN A 34 -27.68 6.43 -16.47
N GLU A 35 -27.33 7.65 -16.89
CA GLU A 35 -28.10 8.86 -16.59
C GLU A 35 -28.69 9.53 -17.86
N GLY A 36 -28.32 9.06 -19.04
CA GLY A 36 -28.80 9.58 -20.32
C GLY A 36 -28.00 10.73 -20.88
N GLN A 37 -28.26 11.03 -22.17
CA GLN A 37 -27.53 12.04 -22.94
C GLN A 37 -27.64 13.44 -22.32
N LYS A 38 -28.83 13.85 -21.90
CA LYS A 38 -29.06 15.21 -21.34
C LYS A 38 -28.20 15.51 -20.12
N PHE A 39 -28.05 14.50 -19.24
CA PHE A 39 -27.21 14.65 -18.05
C PHE A 39 -25.72 14.66 -18.40
N PHE A 40 -25.29 13.83 -19.34
CA PHE A 40 -23.92 13.86 -19.86
C PHE A 40 -23.57 15.23 -20.45
N ASP A 41 -24.48 15.82 -21.25
CA ASP A 41 -24.26 17.15 -21.85
C ASP A 41 -24.13 18.25 -20.79
N LEU A 42 -24.90 18.14 -19.70
CA LEU A 42 -24.77 19.04 -18.55
C LEU A 42 -23.37 18.93 -17.90
N VAL A 43 -22.90 17.71 -17.63
CA VAL A 43 -21.56 17.48 -17.05
C VAL A 43 -20.47 18.07 -17.96
N GLU A 44 -20.55 17.82 -19.27
CA GLU A 44 -19.59 18.34 -20.25
C GLU A 44 -19.67 19.89 -20.34
N LYS A 45 -20.85 20.48 -20.30
CA LYS A 45 -21.01 21.94 -20.30
C LYS A 45 -20.30 22.57 -19.09
N ILE A 46 -20.50 22.03 -17.89
CA ILE A 46 -19.86 22.54 -16.67
C ILE A 46 -18.34 22.32 -16.72
N ARG A 47 -17.88 21.17 -17.20
CA ARG A 47 -16.46 20.88 -17.40
C ARG A 47 -15.78 21.90 -18.34
N LEU A 48 -16.42 22.20 -19.45
CA LEU A 48 -15.90 23.17 -20.44
C LEU A 48 -15.88 24.59 -19.88
N LEU A 49 -16.94 25.00 -19.16
CA LEU A 49 -17.00 26.30 -18.49
C LEU A 49 -15.90 26.42 -17.41
N SER A 50 -15.66 25.37 -16.64
CA SER A 50 -14.59 25.33 -15.62
C SER A 50 -13.20 25.46 -16.28
N LYS A 51 -12.96 24.78 -17.41
CA LYS A 51 -11.72 24.87 -18.15
C LYS A 51 -11.51 26.28 -18.74
N ALA A 52 -12.55 26.89 -19.28
CA ALA A 52 -12.50 28.26 -19.79
C ALA A 52 -12.22 29.28 -18.68
N ASN A 53 -12.73 29.03 -17.46
CA ASN A 53 -12.47 29.86 -16.29
C ASN A 53 -10.98 29.88 -15.89
N ILE A 54 -10.29 28.73 -15.99
CA ILE A 54 -8.85 28.62 -15.70
C ILE A 54 -8.00 29.33 -16.76
N ALA A 55 -8.43 29.29 -18.02
CA ALA A 55 -7.70 29.88 -19.14
C ALA A 55 -7.83 31.41 -19.22
N ASN A 56 -8.88 31.99 -18.69
CA ASN A 56 -9.16 33.44 -18.73
C ASN A 56 -8.73 34.15 -17.43
N LYS A 57 -7.91 35.20 -17.57
CA LYS A 57 -7.51 36.05 -16.43
C LYS A 57 -8.68 36.76 -15.75
N ASN A 58 -9.85 36.87 -16.40
CA ASN A 58 -11.09 37.46 -15.87
C ASN A 58 -12.04 36.35 -15.41
N HIS A 59 -11.84 35.82 -14.21
CA HIS A 59 -12.56 34.67 -13.64
C HIS A 59 -14.06 34.87 -13.36
N LYS A 60 -14.60 36.07 -13.45
CA LYS A 60 -15.98 36.36 -12.97
C LYS A 60 -17.09 35.82 -13.87
N GLU A 61 -16.97 35.92 -15.18
CA GLU A 61 -18.04 35.57 -16.13
C GLU A 61 -18.28 34.04 -16.26
N PRO A 62 -17.23 33.18 -16.47
CA PRO A 62 -17.46 31.74 -16.52
C PRO A 62 -17.99 31.19 -15.22
N PHE A 63 -17.56 31.71 -14.07
CA PHE A 63 -18.05 31.30 -12.75
C PHE A 63 -19.52 31.61 -12.55
N LYS A 64 -19.99 32.81 -12.93
CA LYS A 64 -21.43 33.15 -12.90
C LYS A 64 -22.26 32.19 -13.75
N LYS A 65 -21.76 31.80 -14.94
CA LYS A 65 -22.45 30.84 -15.81
C LYS A 65 -22.57 29.47 -15.15
N ILE A 66 -21.51 28.98 -14.51
CA ILE A 66 -21.54 27.73 -13.74
C ILE A 66 -22.56 27.80 -12.60
N LEU A 67 -22.56 28.87 -11.80
CA LEU A 67 -23.50 29.07 -10.71
C LEU A 67 -24.96 29.08 -11.19
N ASN A 68 -25.24 29.76 -12.33
CA ASN A 68 -26.55 29.81 -12.90
C ASN A 68 -27.06 28.45 -13.40
N GLU A 69 -26.17 27.59 -13.92
CA GLU A 69 -26.55 26.21 -14.29
C GLU A 69 -26.81 25.37 -13.04
N ILE A 70 -25.94 25.47 -12.04
CA ILE A 70 -26.06 24.69 -10.77
C ILE A 70 -27.39 25.07 -10.02
N LYS A 71 -27.73 26.34 -9.96
CA LYS A 71 -28.97 26.83 -9.28
C LYS A 71 -30.25 26.26 -9.87
N LYS A 72 -30.25 25.81 -11.12
CA LYS A 72 -31.41 25.21 -11.81
C LYS A 72 -31.57 23.71 -11.53
N LEU A 73 -30.59 23.08 -10.89
CA LEU A 73 -30.58 21.64 -10.70
C LEU A 73 -31.43 21.23 -9.48
N SER A 74 -32.09 20.09 -9.62
CA SER A 74 -32.67 19.40 -8.47
C SER A 74 -31.58 18.86 -7.55
N PRO A 75 -31.86 18.63 -6.25
CA PRO A 75 -30.89 18.05 -5.33
C PRO A 75 -30.29 16.73 -5.82
N ASN A 76 -31.10 15.88 -6.45
CA ASN A 76 -30.64 14.61 -7.03
C ASN A 76 -29.67 14.84 -8.20
N SER A 77 -29.96 15.77 -9.10
CA SER A 77 -29.08 16.10 -10.22
C SER A 77 -27.78 16.74 -9.73
N LEU A 78 -27.87 17.58 -8.70
CA LEU A 78 -26.67 18.17 -8.07
C LEU A 78 -25.79 17.09 -7.43
N PHE A 79 -26.39 16.13 -6.74
CA PHE A 79 -25.66 15.00 -6.15
C PHE A 79 -24.94 14.16 -7.23
N LYS A 80 -25.63 13.82 -8.33
CA LYS A 80 -25.03 13.08 -9.45
C LYS A 80 -23.93 13.88 -10.15
N LEU A 81 -24.08 15.19 -10.28
CA LEU A 81 -23.07 16.08 -10.83
C LEU A 81 -21.80 16.09 -9.95
N THR A 82 -21.97 16.24 -8.64
CA THR A 82 -20.86 16.18 -7.67
C THR A 82 -20.14 14.84 -7.74
N ARG A 83 -20.90 13.74 -7.81
CA ARG A 83 -20.36 12.38 -7.98
C ARG A 83 -19.52 12.25 -9.26
N ALA A 84 -19.99 12.81 -10.40
CA ALA A 84 -19.26 12.76 -11.65
C ALA A 84 -17.88 13.43 -11.54
N PHE A 85 -17.80 14.62 -10.94
CA PHE A 85 -16.55 15.32 -10.73
C PHE A 85 -15.66 14.64 -9.68
N ASN A 86 -16.22 14.10 -8.59
CA ASN A 86 -15.48 13.37 -7.59
C ASN A 86 -14.79 12.13 -8.20
N HIS A 87 -15.52 11.32 -8.98
CA HIS A 87 -14.89 10.18 -9.67
C HIS A 87 -13.85 10.61 -10.70
N PHE A 88 -14.11 11.70 -11.44
CA PHE A 88 -13.11 12.22 -12.38
C PHE A 88 -11.81 12.60 -11.65
N MET A 89 -11.89 13.28 -10.50
CA MET A 89 -10.71 13.64 -9.71
C MET A 89 -10.00 12.42 -9.15
N ASN A 90 -10.74 11.41 -8.68
CA ASN A 90 -10.16 10.15 -8.23
C ASN A 90 -9.44 9.41 -9.39
N PHE A 91 -10.01 9.42 -10.60
CA PHE A 91 -9.36 8.81 -11.78
C PHE A 91 -8.13 9.62 -12.23
N TYR A 92 -8.16 10.93 -12.07
CA TYR A 92 -6.99 11.77 -12.31
C TYR A 92 -5.85 11.40 -11.35
N ASN A 93 -6.14 11.32 -10.04
CA ASN A 93 -5.16 10.92 -9.03
C ASN A 93 -4.60 9.51 -9.29
N LEU A 94 -5.46 8.59 -9.73
CA LEU A 94 -5.06 7.23 -10.11
C LEU A 94 -4.10 7.24 -11.31
N ALA A 95 -4.44 7.99 -12.35
CA ALA A 95 -3.58 8.14 -13.53
C ALA A 95 -2.24 8.80 -13.18
N GLU A 96 -2.25 9.80 -12.29
CA GLU A 96 -1.03 10.46 -11.79
C GLU A 96 -0.14 9.49 -11.00
N SER A 97 -0.72 8.66 -10.16
CA SER A 97 0.00 7.63 -9.41
C SER A 97 0.67 6.61 -10.33
N ILE A 98 -0.03 6.17 -11.38
CA ILE A 98 0.50 5.24 -12.37
C ILE A 98 1.60 5.92 -13.21
N ASP A 99 1.42 7.17 -13.59
CA ASP A 99 2.43 7.92 -14.35
C ASP A 99 3.69 8.16 -13.52
N ALA A 100 3.54 8.42 -12.23
CA ALA A 100 4.65 8.50 -11.28
C ALA A 100 5.41 7.19 -11.19
N SER A 101 4.72 6.04 -11.09
CA SER A 101 5.34 4.70 -11.08
C SER A 101 6.11 4.44 -12.37
N ARG A 102 5.50 4.69 -13.55
CA ARG A 102 6.17 4.56 -14.85
C ARG A 102 7.40 5.46 -14.98
N THR A 103 7.28 6.66 -14.45
CA THR A 103 8.36 7.64 -14.46
C THR A 103 9.54 7.14 -13.63
N LEU A 104 9.26 6.54 -12.46
CA LEU A 104 10.27 5.89 -11.64
C LEU A 104 10.96 4.75 -12.39
N ASP A 105 10.20 3.83 -12.98
CA ASP A 105 10.72 2.70 -13.77
C ASP A 105 11.54 3.16 -14.98
N PHE A 106 11.08 4.21 -15.67
CA PHE A 106 11.80 4.80 -16.79
C PHE A 106 13.15 5.39 -16.39
N TYR A 107 13.19 6.12 -15.28
CA TYR A 107 14.44 6.72 -14.80
C TYR A 107 15.40 5.70 -14.18
N GLU A 108 14.93 4.58 -13.67
CA GLU A 108 15.79 3.46 -13.28
C GLU A 108 16.54 2.86 -14.46
N ASN A 109 15.90 2.80 -15.64
CA ASN A 109 16.42 2.16 -16.84
C ASN A 109 17.20 3.08 -17.78
N VAL A 110 17.05 4.40 -17.68
CA VAL A 110 17.66 5.36 -18.60
C VAL A 110 18.72 6.21 -17.88
N LYS A 111 19.92 6.30 -18.48
CA LYS A 111 21.05 7.14 -18.02
C LYS A 111 20.75 8.65 -17.90
N TYR A 112 19.51 9.08 -17.89
CA TYR A 112 19.07 10.48 -17.79
C TYR A 112 19.08 11.04 -16.36
N LYS A 113 20.01 10.56 -15.51
CA LYS A 113 20.16 10.97 -14.10
C LYS A 113 20.46 12.46 -13.86
N LYS A 114 20.68 13.25 -14.89
CA LYS A 114 21.12 14.66 -14.73
C LYS A 114 20.03 15.68 -14.36
N LYS A 115 18.74 15.37 -14.49
CA LYS A 115 17.66 16.38 -14.34
C LYS A 115 16.77 16.28 -13.10
N LEU A 116 16.77 15.15 -12.38
CA LEU A 116 15.94 14.95 -11.18
C LEU A 116 16.84 14.74 -9.96
N LYS A 117 17.48 15.81 -9.50
CA LYS A 117 18.33 15.74 -8.30
C LYS A 117 17.50 15.47 -7.05
N ASN A 118 17.90 14.47 -6.26
CA ASN A 118 17.40 14.17 -4.91
C ASN A 118 15.96 13.64 -4.77
N ILE A 119 15.36 13.05 -5.81
CA ILE A 119 14.04 12.40 -5.70
C ILE A 119 14.20 10.90 -5.36
N PHE A 120 15.28 10.28 -5.82
CA PHE A 120 15.52 8.86 -5.61
C PHE A 120 16.47 8.63 -4.44
N ILE A 121 16.16 7.62 -3.66
CA ILE A 121 16.98 7.21 -2.52
C ILE A 121 18.42 6.88 -2.97
N GLU A 122 18.59 6.32 -4.16
CA GLU A 122 19.87 6.04 -4.78
C GLU A 122 20.69 7.31 -5.00
N GLU A 123 20.08 8.36 -5.53
CA GLU A 123 20.78 9.62 -5.79
C GLU A 123 21.19 10.33 -4.51
N ILE A 124 20.35 10.27 -3.48
CA ILE A 124 20.66 10.81 -2.16
C ILE A 124 21.90 10.12 -1.61
N PHE A 125 21.92 8.79 -1.59
CA PHE A 125 23.06 8.03 -1.11
C PHE A 125 24.28 8.13 -2.02
N GLU A 126 24.12 8.13 -3.35
CA GLU A 126 25.24 8.35 -4.28
C GLU A 126 25.90 9.72 -4.04
N ASN A 127 25.14 10.77 -3.73
CA ASN A 127 25.67 12.07 -3.38
C ASN A 127 26.50 12.01 -2.07
N PHE A 128 26.02 11.28 -1.07
CA PHE A 128 26.81 11.05 0.15
C PHE A 128 28.11 10.30 -0.13
N PHE A 129 28.10 9.23 -0.92
CA PHE A 129 29.27 8.45 -1.26
C PHE A 129 30.26 9.20 -2.16
N LYS A 130 29.80 10.12 -3.03
CA LYS A 130 30.63 11.00 -3.84
C LYS A 130 31.25 12.15 -3.04
N ASN A 131 30.72 12.45 -1.88
CA ASN A 131 31.22 13.52 -1.01
C ASN A 131 32.46 13.05 -0.24
N LYS A 132 33.66 13.34 -0.77
CA LYS A 132 34.95 12.97 -0.18
C LYS A 132 35.18 13.49 1.26
N LYS A 133 34.36 14.46 1.72
CA LYS A 133 34.45 14.99 3.09
C LYS A 133 33.84 14.04 4.14
N ILE A 134 33.04 13.07 3.73
CA ILE A 134 32.38 12.11 4.61
C ILE A 134 32.94 10.72 4.36
N PRO A 135 33.68 10.12 5.32
CA PRO A 135 34.19 8.76 5.15
C PRO A 135 33.05 7.73 4.97
N ASN A 136 33.21 6.78 4.06
CA ASN A 136 32.22 5.76 3.76
C ASN A 136 31.78 4.97 5.02
N ASN A 137 32.71 4.67 5.93
CA ASN A 137 32.39 4.01 7.20
C ASN A 137 31.47 4.84 8.09
N LYS A 138 31.56 6.18 8.05
CA LYS A 138 30.65 7.07 8.77
C LYS A 138 29.25 7.01 8.16
N ILE A 139 29.14 7.02 6.81
CA ILE A 139 27.86 6.86 6.12
C ILE A 139 27.23 5.51 6.48
N TYR A 140 28.02 4.43 6.47
CA TYR A 140 27.55 3.10 6.84
C TYR A 140 27.04 3.02 8.30
N ASN A 141 27.76 3.61 9.24
CA ASN A 141 27.37 3.60 10.64
C ASN A 141 26.11 4.42 10.89
N ILE A 142 25.96 5.58 10.24
CA ILE A 142 24.73 6.39 10.29
C ILE A 142 23.56 5.59 9.70
N ALA A 143 23.73 4.99 8.51
CA ALA A 143 22.69 4.19 7.89
C ALA A 143 22.25 3.02 8.79
N LYS A 144 23.21 2.37 9.46
CA LYS A 144 22.96 1.26 10.40
C LYS A 144 22.13 1.67 11.62
N SER A 145 22.25 2.92 12.04
CA SER A 145 21.52 3.50 13.20
C SER A 145 20.24 4.22 12.82
N LEU A 146 19.83 4.20 11.53
CA LEU A 146 18.56 4.79 11.12
C LEU A 146 17.38 4.16 11.88
N ASN A 147 16.55 5.03 12.43
CA ASN A 147 15.27 4.68 13.03
C ASN A 147 14.20 5.68 12.56
N ILE A 148 13.25 5.20 11.80
CA ILE A 148 12.18 6.01 11.19
C ILE A 148 10.85 5.48 11.71
N GLY A 149 10.21 6.25 12.59
CA GLY A 149 8.87 5.97 13.08
C GLY A 149 7.81 6.56 12.14
N ILE A 150 6.94 5.72 11.61
CA ILE A 150 5.79 6.14 10.80
C ILE A 150 4.53 5.85 11.60
N VAL A 151 3.76 6.90 11.92
CA VAL A 151 2.54 6.76 12.72
C VAL A 151 1.32 6.90 11.83
N LEU A 152 0.47 5.87 11.84
CA LEU A 152 -0.82 5.88 11.16
C LEU A 152 -1.85 6.56 12.03
N THR A 153 -2.50 7.58 11.47
CA THR A 153 -3.59 8.33 12.12
C THR A 153 -4.87 8.18 11.32
N ALA A 154 -6.03 8.17 11.97
CA ALA A 154 -7.30 8.23 11.30
C ALA A 154 -7.73 9.69 11.15
N HIS A 155 -8.17 10.07 9.95
CA HIS A 155 -8.84 11.34 9.72
C HIS A 155 -10.32 11.09 9.41
N PRO A 156 -11.26 11.63 10.19
CA PRO A 156 -12.70 11.31 10.04
C PRO A 156 -13.28 11.65 8.67
N THR A 157 -12.65 12.59 7.94
CA THR A 157 -13.10 13.02 6.61
C THR A 157 -12.59 12.16 5.46
N GLU A 158 -11.60 11.27 5.69
CA GLU A 158 -10.98 10.45 4.64
C GLU A 158 -11.60 9.07 4.50
N VAL A 159 -12.73 8.85 5.14
CA VAL A 159 -13.40 7.56 5.24
C VAL A 159 -14.07 7.16 3.93
N LYS A 160 -13.28 6.67 2.97
CA LYS A 160 -13.81 6.00 1.77
C LYS A 160 -14.30 4.60 2.12
N ARG A 161 -15.38 4.13 1.46
CA ARG A 161 -15.78 2.73 1.58
C ARG A 161 -14.68 1.79 1.09
N ARG A 162 -14.39 0.73 1.86
CA ARG A 162 -13.39 -0.29 1.48
C ARG A 162 -13.65 -0.85 0.08
N THR A 163 -14.92 -1.04 -0.28
CA THR A 163 -15.31 -1.46 -1.63
C THR A 163 -14.79 -0.53 -2.72
N LEU A 164 -14.90 0.79 -2.53
CA LEU A 164 -14.37 1.75 -3.51
C LEU A 164 -12.85 1.72 -3.58
N ILE A 165 -12.16 1.62 -2.43
CA ILE A 165 -10.70 1.47 -2.39
C ILE A 165 -10.27 0.24 -3.20
N GLN A 166 -10.91 -0.91 -2.98
CA GLN A 166 -10.63 -2.15 -3.72
C GLN A 166 -10.91 -1.99 -5.22
N LYS A 167 -11.97 -1.27 -5.60
CA LYS A 167 -12.31 -1.01 -7.00
C LYS A 167 -11.29 -0.08 -7.68
N TYR A 168 -10.83 0.96 -6.99
CA TYR A 168 -9.75 1.80 -7.50
C TYR A 168 -8.45 1.02 -7.64
N HIS A 169 -8.13 0.12 -6.70
CA HIS A 169 -6.95 -0.75 -6.79
C HIS A 169 -7.05 -1.70 -8.00
N SER A 170 -8.19 -2.39 -8.17
CA SER A 170 -8.45 -3.23 -9.34
C SER A 170 -8.31 -2.45 -10.65
N LEU A 171 -8.84 -1.22 -10.69
CA LEU A 171 -8.74 -0.35 -11.86
C LEU A 171 -7.28 0.03 -12.15
N THR A 172 -6.46 0.27 -11.12
CA THR A 172 -5.02 0.52 -11.25
C THR A 172 -4.32 -0.67 -11.90
N GLU A 173 -4.52 -1.88 -11.36
CA GLU A 173 -3.90 -3.11 -11.89
C GLU A 173 -4.28 -3.36 -13.36
N ILE A 174 -5.58 -3.20 -13.71
CA ILE A 174 -6.04 -3.40 -15.09
C ILE A 174 -5.42 -2.35 -16.02
N LEU A 175 -5.30 -1.10 -15.58
CA LEU A 175 -4.71 -0.02 -16.38
C LEU A 175 -3.20 -0.21 -16.58
N GLU A 176 -2.48 -0.70 -15.58
CA GLU A 176 -1.07 -1.09 -15.70
C GLU A 176 -0.90 -2.24 -16.69
N GLN A 177 -1.70 -3.30 -16.57
CA GLN A 177 -1.71 -4.41 -17.55
C GLN A 177 -2.01 -3.93 -18.96
N ARG A 178 -2.97 -3.03 -19.12
CA ARG A 178 -3.32 -2.42 -20.40
C ARG A 178 -2.13 -1.70 -21.04
N ASN A 179 -1.35 -1.01 -20.23
CA ASN A 179 -0.16 -0.31 -20.71
C ASN A 179 0.94 -1.25 -21.18
N LEU A 180 1.13 -2.37 -20.50
CA LEU A 180 2.08 -3.42 -20.90
C LEU A 180 1.66 -4.12 -22.20
N LEU A 181 0.36 -4.23 -22.45
CA LEU A 181 -0.21 -5.00 -23.58
C LEU A 181 -0.63 -4.13 -24.76
N LYS A 182 -0.09 -2.91 -24.90
CA LYS A 182 -0.46 -1.97 -25.99
C LYS A 182 -0.37 -2.54 -27.39
N ASN A 183 0.53 -3.48 -27.62
CA ASN A 183 0.76 -4.11 -28.93
C ASN A 183 -0.12 -5.34 -29.18
N TYR A 184 -1.08 -5.67 -28.30
CA TYR A 184 -1.94 -6.85 -28.40
C TYR A 184 -3.43 -6.46 -28.46
N PRO A 185 -3.99 -6.12 -29.65
CA PRO A 185 -5.35 -5.56 -29.78
C PRO A 185 -6.46 -6.42 -29.18
N SER A 186 -6.38 -7.74 -29.31
CA SER A 186 -7.38 -8.66 -28.73
C SER A 186 -7.40 -8.61 -27.21
N LYS A 187 -6.22 -8.57 -26.57
CA LYS A 187 -6.10 -8.45 -25.10
C LYS A 187 -6.55 -7.08 -24.62
N LEU A 188 -6.25 -6.02 -25.38
CA LEU A 188 -6.72 -4.66 -25.08
C LEU A 188 -8.23 -4.58 -25.00
N LYS A 189 -8.97 -5.18 -25.94
CA LYS A 189 -10.44 -5.20 -25.93
C LYS A 189 -10.99 -5.82 -24.64
N ILE A 190 -10.37 -6.89 -24.15
CA ILE A 190 -10.77 -7.56 -22.90
C ILE A 190 -10.54 -6.64 -21.71
N LEU A 191 -9.37 -5.97 -21.65
CA LEU A 191 -9.04 -5.04 -20.57
C LEU A 191 -9.91 -3.78 -20.62
N ASP A 192 -10.16 -3.22 -21.81
CA ASP A 192 -11.05 -2.07 -21.99
C ASP A 192 -12.47 -2.37 -21.52
N ARG A 193 -12.97 -3.59 -21.75
CA ARG A 193 -14.26 -4.03 -21.19
C ARG A 193 -14.22 -4.12 -19.68
N LYS A 194 -13.18 -4.74 -19.10
CA LYS A 194 -13.03 -4.81 -17.64
C LYS A 194 -12.98 -3.43 -16.99
N ILE A 195 -12.25 -2.48 -17.59
CA ILE A 195 -12.21 -1.09 -17.10
C ILE A 195 -13.60 -0.46 -17.15
N PHE A 196 -14.34 -0.65 -18.24
CA PHE A 196 -15.70 -0.15 -18.36
C PHE A 196 -16.64 -0.74 -17.31
N ASP A 197 -16.54 -2.04 -17.03
CA ASP A 197 -17.32 -2.73 -16.01
C ASP A 197 -16.96 -2.19 -14.60
N GLU A 198 -15.66 -2.04 -14.26
CA GLU A 198 -15.22 -1.47 -12.98
C GLU A 198 -15.71 -0.03 -12.79
N VAL A 199 -15.59 0.82 -13.82
CA VAL A 199 -16.08 2.21 -13.75
C VAL A 199 -17.60 2.25 -13.60
N THR A 200 -18.33 1.32 -14.23
CA THR A 200 -19.78 1.21 -14.04
C THR A 200 -20.15 0.80 -12.62
N ILE A 201 -19.42 -0.14 -12.03
CA ILE A 201 -19.61 -0.53 -10.62
C ILE A 201 -19.31 0.64 -9.69
N ILE A 202 -18.19 1.35 -9.93
CA ILE A 202 -17.81 2.54 -9.15
C ILE A 202 -18.91 3.60 -9.21
N TRP A 203 -19.45 3.90 -10.40
CA TRP A 203 -20.54 4.87 -10.59
C TRP A 203 -21.79 4.51 -9.78
N ASN A 204 -22.15 3.24 -9.74
CA ASN A 204 -23.35 2.75 -9.04
C ASN A 204 -23.12 2.45 -7.55
N THR A 205 -21.87 2.56 -7.06
CA THR A 205 -21.57 2.34 -5.65
C THR A 205 -21.84 3.60 -4.83
N ASP A 206 -22.59 3.45 -3.74
CA ASP A 206 -22.82 4.55 -2.80
C ASP A 206 -21.51 4.94 -2.10
N GLU A 207 -21.12 6.22 -2.23
CA GLU A 207 -19.90 6.76 -1.63
C GLU A 207 -20.07 7.13 -0.16
N ILE A 208 -21.31 7.45 0.24
CA ILE A 208 -21.61 8.00 1.55
C ILE A 208 -21.89 6.87 2.54
N LYS A 209 -21.11 6.81 3.61
CA LYS A 209 -21.48 6.01 4.78
C LYS A 209 -22.62 6.70 5.53
N ARG A 210 -23.72 5.98 5.74
CA ARG A 210 -24.89 6.50 6.47
C ARG A 210 -24.68 6.53 7.99
N SER A 211 -23.68 5.82 8.51
CA SER A 211 -23.30 5.80 9.92
C SER A 211 -21.88 6.34 10.10
N LYS A 212 -21.65 7.07 11.19
CA LYS A 212 -20.29 7.45 11.59
C LYS A 212 -19.48 6.17 11.85
N PRO A 213 -18.22 6.11 11.39
CA PRO A 213 -17.36 4.96 11.68
C PRO A 213 -17.10 4.87 13.18
N THR A 214 -17.04 3.65 13.68
CA THR A 214 -16.56 3.37 15.01
C THR A 214 -15.03 3.41 15.04
N PRO A 215 -14.36 3.68 16.19
CA PRO A 215 -12.91 3.65 16.28
C PRO A 215 -12.28 2.31 15.85
N ALA A 216 -13.00 1.19 16.03
CA ALA A 216 -12.56 -0.12 15.56
C ALA A 216 -12.63 -0.25 14.02
N GLU A 217 -13.61 0.38 13.37
CA GLU A 217 -13.66 0.43 11.90
C GLU A 217 -12.57 1.33 11.32
N GLU A 218 -12.27 2.46 11.97
CA GLU A 218 -11.16 3.33 11.59
C GLU A 218 -9.82 2.59 11.68
N ALA A 219 -9.60 1.86 12.77
CA ALA A 219 -8.41 1.02 12.92
C ALA A 219 -8.30 -0.05 11.81
N ARG A 220 -9.41 -0.70 11.45
CA ARG A 220 -9.44 -1.67 10.35
C ARG A 220 -9.02 -1.06 9.01
N TRP A 221 -9.34 0.21 8.78
CA TRP A 221 -8.92 0.89 7.53
C TRP A 221 -7.45 1.24 7.52
N GLY A 222 -6.92 1.71 8.64
CA GLY A 222 -5.48 1.93 8.74
C GLY A 222 -4.68 0.64 8.55
N LEU A 223 -5.17 -0.48 9.08
CA LEU A 223 -4.54 -1.79 8.88
C LEU A 223 -4.61 -2.26 7.41
N ALA A 224 -5.67 -1.90 6.68
CA ALA A 224 -5.78 -2.22 5.25
C ALA A 224 -4.66 -1.56 4.42
N ILE A 225 -4.15 -0.38 4.79
CA ILE A 225 -3.01 0.26 4.13
C ILE A 225 -1.75 -0.62 4.26
N ILE A 226 -1.58 -1.26 5.42
CA ILE A 226 -0.46 -2.19 5.61
C ILE A 226 -0.65 -3.43 4.74
N GLU A 227 -1.86 -4.04 4.73
CA GLU A 227 -2.19 -5.22 3.93
C GLU A 227 -2.00 -4.96 2.44
N ASP A 228 -2.58 -3.87 1.93
CA ASP A 228 -2.71 -3.61 0.48
C ASP A 228 -1.43 -3.01 -0.13
N SER A 229 -0.57 -2.36 0.66
CA SER A 229 0.59 -1.63 0.14
C SER A 229 1.89 -1.90 0.89
N LEU A 230 1.93 -1.61 2.19
CA LEU A 230 3.20 -1.58 2.93
C LEU A 230 3.82 -2.97 3.11
N TRP A 231 2.99 -4.02 3.19
CA TRP A 231 3.43 -5.40 3.34
C TRP A 231 4.39 -5.85 2.24
N ASP A 232 4.13 -5.46 1.01
CA ASP A 232 4.97 -5.81 -0.14
C ASP A 232 6.02 -4.74 -0.48
N THR A 233 5.80 -3.50 -0.05
CA THR A 233 6.73 -2.40 -0.32
C THR A 233 7.94 -2.40 0.60
N ILE A 234 7.77 -2.69 1.89
CA ILE A 234 8.86 -2.66 2.88
C ILE A 234 10.05 -3.55 2.49
N PRO A 235 9.88 -4.82 2.11
CA PRO A 235 11.00 -5.64 1.66
C PRO A 235 11.71 -5.08 0.43
N LYS A 236 10.97 -4.47 -0.50
CA LYS A 236 11.53 -3.85 -1.70
C LYS A 236 12.44 -2.66 -1.34
N VAL A 237 11.98 -1.79 -0.44
CA VAL A 237 12.77 -0.67 0.07
C VAL A 237 14.07 -1.16 0.73
N TYR A 238 13.98 -2.20 1.55
CA TYR A 238 15.18 -2.76 2.21
C TYR A 238 16.15 -3.41 1.23
N ARG A 239 15.66 -4.10 0.19
CA ARG A 239 16.51 -4.64 -0.88
C ARG A 239 17.23 -3.51 -1.61
N ARG A 240 16.49 -2.46 -1.97
CA ARG A 240 17.02 -1.30 -2.68
C ARG A 240 18.10 -0.59 -1.87
N LEU A 241 17.86 -0.34 -0.59
CA LEU A 241 18.89 0.18 0.32
C LEU A 241 20.12 -0.72 0.37
N ASN A 242 19.94 -2.03 0.53
CA ASN A 242 21.03 -2.98 0.56
C ASN A 242 21.89 -2.95 -0.71
N GLN A 243 21.27 -2.93 -1.89
CA GLN A 243 21.94 -2.84 -3.18
C GLN A 243 22.78 -1.55 -3.33
N ILE A 244 22.30 -0.43 -2.80
CA ILE A 244 23.05 0.84 -2.80
C ILE A 244 24.37 0.68 -2.03
N PHE A 245 24.32 0.04 -0.85
CA PHE A 245 25.52 -0.17 -0.04
C PHE A 245 26.45 -1.22 -0.65
N GLU A 246 25.93 -2.33 -1.19
CA GLU A 246 26.71 -3.33 -1.91
C GLU A 246 27.48 -2.70 -3.09
N LYS A 247 26.78 -1.87 -3.90
CA LYS A 247 27.37 -1.18 -5.05
C LYS A 247 28.48 -0.22 -4.67
N ASN A 248 28.31 0.55 -3.60
CA ASN A 248 29.23 1.66 -3.25
C ASN A 248 30.32 1.24 -2.24
N MET A 249 30.11 0.17 -1.48
CA MET A 249 31.03 -0.27 -0.40
C MET A 249 31.52 -1.72 -0.54
N GLY A 250 31.03 -2.47 -1.52
CA GLY A 250 31.31 -3.91 -1.66
C GLY A 250 30.69 -4.79 -0.55
N LYS A 251 29.89 -4.20 0.34
CA LYS A 251 29.19 -4.92 1.43
C LYS A 251 27.81 -4.33 1.65
N GLY A 252 26.84 -5.21 1.87
CA GLY A 252 25.47 -4.82 2.18
C GLY A 252 25.25 -4.37 3.62
N LEU A 253 24.05 -3.91 3.91
CA LEU A 253 23.60 -3.57 5.25
C LEU A 253 23.48 -4.84 6.13
N PRO A 254 23.56 -4.69 7.47
CA PRO A 254 23.48 -5.85 8.35
C PRO A 254 22.20 -6.66 8.16
N LYS A 255 22.29 -7.98 8.28
CA LYS A 255 21.14 -8.90 8.13
C LYS A 255 20.00 -8.61 9.13
N ASN A 256 20.30 -7.94 10.24
CA ASN A 256 19.32 -7.50 11.25
C ASN A 256 18.87 -6.04 11.07
N PHE A 257 19.27 -5.38 10.00
CA PHE A 257 18.87 -4.00 9.70
C PHE A 257 17.34 -3.87 9.61
N ASN A 258 16.78 -2.94 10.39
CA ASN A 258 15.36 -2.65 10.46
C ASN A 258 15.16 -1.17 10.80
N PRO A 259 15.24 -0.26 9.79
CA PRO A 259 15.20 1.18 10.02
C PRO A 259 13.79 1.74 10.16
N ILE A 260 12.74 0.96 9.86
CA ILE A 260 11.37 1.46 9.83
C ILE A 260 10.52 0.72 10.87
N GLU A 261 9.79 1.49 11.66
CA GLU A 261 8.78 1.01 12.61
C GLU A 261 7.45 1.71 12.37
N PHE A 262 6.36 0.98 12.54
CA PHE A 262 5.01 1.52 12.40
C PHE A 262 4.33 1.66 13.75
N GLY A 263 3.78 2.85 13.98
CA GLY A 263 2.88 3.17 15.08
C GLY A 263 1.46 3.42 14.58
N SER A 264 0.50 3.41 15.47
CA SER A 264 -0.89 3.78 15.20
C SER A 264 -1.51 4.46 16.41
N TRP A 265 -2.31 5.48 16.17
CA TRP A 265 -3.14 6.13 17.19
C TRP A 265 -4.58 5.61 17.18
N MET A 266 -4.97 4.91 16.11
CA MET A 266 -6.35 4.45 15.91
C MET A 266 -6.76 3.44 16.98
N GLY A 267 -7.74 3.81 17.80
CA GLY A 267 -8.23 3.01 18.93
C GLY A 267 -7.38 3.07 20.20
N GLY A 268 -6.29 3.87 20.20
CA GLY A 268 -5.45 4.13 21.36
C GLY A 268 -5.45 5.60 21.82
N ASP A 269 -5.72 6.51 20.89
CA ASP A 269 -5.83 7.94 21.15
C ASP A 269 -7.25 8.27 21.62
N ARG A 270 -7.36 8.62 22.89
CA ARG A 270 -8.66 8.95 23.49
C ARG A 270 -9.04 10.40 23.28
N ASP A 271 -8.08 11.32 23.40
CA ASP A 271 -8.21 12.77 23.14
C ASP A 271 -9.63 13.35 23.42
N GLY A 272 -10.19 13.00 24.60
CA GLY A 272 -11.55 13.36 24.99
C GLY A 272 -12.67 12.56 24.31
N ASN A 273 -12.38 11.65 23.38
CA ASN A 273 -13.39 10.85 22.69
C ASN A 273 -13.93 9.72 23.60
N PRO A 274 -15.23 9.79 24.04
CA PRO A 274 -15.79 8.80 24.94
C PRO A 274 -15.96 7.40 24.31
N PHE A 275 -15.89 7.29 22.98
CA PHE A 275 -16.03 6.03 22.27
C PHE A 275 -14.74 5.20 22.19
N VAL A 276 -13.59 5.77 22.55
CA VAL A 276 -12.32 5.05 22.66
C VAL A 276 -12.17 4.48 24.06
N THR A 277 -12.91 3.42 24.34
CA THR A 277 -12.90 2.71 25.63
C THR A 277 -11.77 1.68 25.69
N ALA A 278 -11.46 1.15 26.89
CA ALA A 278 -10.49 0.07 27.07
C ALA A 278 -10.84 -1.17 26.26
N GLU A 279 -12.14 -1.51 26.14
CA GLU A 279 -12.61 -2.65 25.35
C GLU A 279 -12.38 -2.40 23.85
N VAL A 280 -12.59 -1.19 23.36
CA VAL A 280 -12.27 -0.79 21.97
C VAL A 280 -10.77 -0.91 21.72
N THR A 281 -9.94 -0.42 22.63
CA THR A 281 -8.48 -0.55 22.54
C THR A 281 -8.05 -2.02 22.46
N LYS A 282 -8.57 -2.87 23.34
CA LYS A 282 -8.35 -4.33 23.32
C LYS A 282 -8.76 -4.93 21.99
N ARG A 283 -9.94 -4.58 21.50
CA ARG A 283 -10.48 -5.07 20.21
C ARG A 283 -9.60 -4.66 19.04
N VAL A 284 -9.06 -3.43 19.05
CA VAL A 284 -8.15 -2.93 18.00
C VAL A 284 -6.81 -3.68 18.04
N ILE A 285 -6.24 -3.94 19.21
CA ILE A 285 -5.01 -4.73 19.34
C ILE A 285 -5.22 -6.15 18.80
N LEU A 286 -6.33 -6.78 19.16
CA LEU A 286 -6.67 -8.13 18.66
C LEU A 286 -6.90 -8.13 17.14
N LEU A 287 -7.56 -7.11 16.60
CA LEU A 287 -7.76 -6.96 15.17
C LEU A 287 -6.43 -6.83 14.43
N SER A 288 -5.51 -6.04 14.95
CA SER A 288 -4.18 -5.86 14.40
C SER A 288 -3.36 -7.17 14.41
N ARG A 289 -3.46 -7.91 15.50
CA ARG A 289 -2.83 -9.24 15.63
C ARG A 289 -3.47 -10.28 14.71
N TRP A 290 -4.78 -10.26 14.57
CA TRP A 290 -5.51 -11.11 13.63
C TRP A 290 -5.05 -10.91 12.19
N GLU A 291 -4.97 -9.66 11.75
CA GLU A 291 -4.51 -9.32 10.41
C GLU A 291 -3.04 -9.72 10.19
N ALA A 292 -2.18 -9.46 11.18
CA ALA A 292 -0.77 -9.89 11.14
C ALA A 292 -0.65 -11.41 10.96
N ALA A 293 -1.35 -12.20 11.79
CA ALA A 293 -1.30 -13.65 11.73
C ALA A 293 -1.77 -14.20 10.38
N LYS A 294 -2.82 -13.60 9.80
CA LYS A 294 -3.35 -13.93 8.46
C LYS A 294 -2.32 -13.65 7.36
N LEU A 295 -1.68 -12.49 7.38
CA LEU A 295 -0.66 -12.11 6.40
C LEU A 295 0.59 -13.01 6.49
N TYR A 296 1.03 -13.33 7.72
CA TYR A 296 2.13 -14.26 7.93
C TYR A 296 1.77 -15.67 7.52
N GLU A 297 0.56 -16.18 7.82
CA GLU A 297 0.11 -17.51 7.38
C GLU A 297 0.12 -17.62 5.84
N LYS A 298 -0.39 -16.60 5.15
CA LYS A 298 -0.39 -16.52 3.68
C LYS A 298 1.04 -16.57 3.12
N SER A 299 1.93 -15.74 3.67
CA SER A 299 3.34 -15.67 3.26
C SER A 299 4.10 -16.97 3.58
N MET A 300 3.86 -17.55 4.75
CA MET A 300 4.45 -18.83 5.16
C MET A 300 3.96 -19.98 4.29
N THR A 301 2.69 -20.00 3.92
CA THR A 301 2.12 -21.01 3.01
C THR A 301 2.79 -20.93 1.64
N LYS A 302 3.00 -19.71 1.10
CA LYS A 302 3.75 -19.52 -0.15
C LYS A 302 5.17 -20.03 -0.03
N LEU A 303 5.87 -19.68 1.06
CA LEU A 303 7.25 -20.10 1.30
C LEU A 303 7.37 -21.63 1.40
N ILE A 304 6.51 -22.30 2.18
CA ILE A 304 6.46 -23.75 2.31
C ILE A 304 6.24 -24.43 0.96
N ARG A 305 5.35 -23.90 0.12
CA ARG A 305 5.12 -24.46 -1.23
C ARG A 305 6.36 -24.38 -2.12
N SER A 306 7.13 -23.30 -1.99
CA SER A 306 8.34 -23.07 -2.81
C SER A 306 9.55 -23.89 -2.33
N TYR A 307 9.58 -24.31 -1.04
CA TYR A 307 10.76 -24.93 -0.42
C TYR A 307 10.68 -26.45 -0.41
N SER A 308 10.84 -27.07 -1.60
CA SER A 308 10.80 -28.53 -1.81
C SER A 308 12.17 -29.21 -1.82
N MET A 309 13.25 -28.47 -1.48
CA MET A 309 14.62 -28.98 -1.54
C MET A 309 14.87 -30.05 -0.48
N GLU A 310 15.68 -31.07 -0.86
CA GLU A 310 16.08 -32.18 0.02
C GLU A 310 17.26 -31.83 0.92
N LYS A 311 18.26 -31.11 0.37
CA LYS A 311 19.51 -30.80 1.11
C LYS A 311 19.24 -29.76 2.19
N CYS A 312 19.53 -30.13 3.44
CA CYS A 312 19.43 -29.23 4.57
C CYS A 312 20.51 -29.47 5.62
N SER A 313 20.62 -28.59 6.61
CA SER A 313 21.57 -28.73 7.72
C SER A 313 21.20 -29.89 8.66
N LYS A 314 22.22 -30.43 9.37
CA LYS A 314 22.01 -31.42 10.43
C LYS A 314 21.03 -30.96 11.49
N LYS A 315 20.96 -29.66 11.78
CA LYS A 315 20.02 -29.06 12.75
C LYS A 315 18.57 -29.24 12.33
N ILE A 316 18.23 -29.06 11.06
CA ILE A 316 16.89 -29.29 10.51
C ILE A 316 16.59 -30.79 10.51
N LEU A 317 17.50 -31.63 10.01
CA LEU A 317 17.32 -33.09 9.98
C LEU A 317 17.08 -33.67 11.37
N LYS A 318 17.75 -33.17 12.41
CA LYS A 318 17.53 -33.61 13.80
C LYS A 318 16.08 -33.33 14.26
N THR A 319 15.45 -32.28 13.76
CA THR A 319 14.08 -31.89 14.13
C THR A 319 13.03 -32.61 13.28
N THR A 320 13.30 -32.79 11.99
CA THR A 320 12.31 -33.31 11.02
C THR A 320 12.40 -34.82 10.80
N GLY A 321 13.52 -35.44 11.20
CA GLY A 321 13.83 -36.80 10.79
C GLY A 321 14.22 -36.88 9.31
N LYS A 322 14.39 -38.11 8.77
CA LYS A 322 14.63 -38.34 7.35
C LYS A 322 13.35 -38.04 6.54
N THR A 323 13.41 -37.07 5.66
CA THR A 323 12.31 -36.66 4.78
C THR A 323 12.87 -36.05 3.49
N PHE A 324 12.13 -36.17 2.38
CA PHE A 324 12.50 -35.55 1.09
C PHE A 324 12.27 -34.03 1.07
N GLU A 325 11.47 -33.48 1.99
CA GLU A 325 11.10 -32.07 2.03
C GLU A 325 11.31 -31.45 3.42
N PRO A 326 12.54 -31.45 3.94
CA PRO A 326 12.84 -31.10 5.33
C PRO A 326 12.42 -29.67 5.69
N TYR A 327 12.57 -28.70 4.79
CA TYR A 327 12.15 -27.32 5.06
C TYR A 327 10.63 -27.19 5.21
N ARG A 328 9.86 -27.92 4.40
CA ARG A 328 8.39 -27.94 4.51
C ARG A 328 7.94 -28.52 5.84
N VAL A 329 8.52 -29.64 6.25
CA VAL A 329 8.22 -30.29 7.52
C VAL A 329 8.60 -29.37 8.68
N TYR A 330 9.76 -28.72 8.62
CA TYR A 330 10.26 -27.83 9.66
C TYR A 330 9.40 -26.56 9.84
N LEU A 331 8.85 -26.00 8.76
CA LEU A 331 8.08 -24.75 8.81
C LEU A 331 6.57 -24.94 9.06
N ARG A 332 6.04 -26.14 8.85
CA ARG A 332 4.60 -26.44 9.09
C ARG A 332 4.12 -26.08 10.48
N PRO A 333 4.81 -26.40 11.59
CA PRO A 333 4.36 -26.05 12.94
C PRO A 333 4.16 -24.54 13.14
N LEU A 334 5.05 -23.71 12.58
CA LEU A 334 4.91 -22.25 12.64
C LEU A 334 3.68 -21.78 11.86
N ARG A 335 3.49 -22.27 10.63
CA ARG A 335 2.29 -21.95 9.84
C ARG A 335 1.01 -22.34 10.59
N ASP A 336 0.99 -23.52 11.19
CA ASP A 336 -0.19 -24.02 11.90
C ASP A 336 -0.46 -23.23 13.18
N LYS A 337 0.59 -22.75 13.87
CA LYS A 337 0.44 -21.83 15.01
C LYS A 337 -0.12 -20.47 14.56
N LEU A 338 0.35 -19.92 13.44
CA LEU A 338 -0.20 -18.69 12.86
C LEU A 338 -1.69 -18.84 12.50
N ARG A 339 -2.06 -19.99 11.91
CA ARG A 339 -3.45 -20.32 11.58
C ARG A 339 -4.33 -20.44 12.82
N LYS A 340 -3.84 -21.11 13.86
CA LYS A 340 -4.55 -21.21 15.15
C LYS A 340 -4.75 -19.81 15.75
N THR A 341 -3.72 -18.98 15.79
CA THR A 341 -3.76 -17.60 16.28
C THR A 341 -4.85 -16.80 15.57
N HIS A 342 -4.82 -16.79 14.25
CA HIS A 342 -5.79 -16.02 13.46
C HIS A 342 -7.22 -16.53 13.68
N ARG A 343 -7.46 -17.84 13.68
CA ARG A 343 -8.80 -18.43 13.91
C ARG A 343 -9.34 -18.19 15.31
N ALA A 344 -8.47 -18.29 16.32
CA ALA A 344 -8.87 -18.05 17.71
C ALA A 344 -9.33 -16.60 17.91
N ILE A 345 -8.55 -15.64 17.40
CA ILE A 345 -8.88 -14.22 17.48
C ILE A 345 -10.13 -13.89 16.64
N GLU A 346 -10.29 -14.49 15.46
CA GLU A 346 -11.49 -14.33 14.62
C GLU A 346 -12.75 -14.79 15.37
N GLY A 347 -12.69 -15.95 16.02
CA GLY A 347 -13.79 -16.46 16.85
C GLY A 347 -14.17 -15.52 17.99
N TYR A 348 -13.19 -14.84 18.61
CA TYR A 348 -13.45 -13.81 19.62
C TYR A 348 -14.07 -12.55 19.02
N LEU A 349 -13.50 -12.04 17.92
CA LEU A 349 -13.95 -10.80 17.29
C LEU A 349 -15.38 -10.90 16.70
N THR A 350 -15.78 -12.10 16.25
CA THR A 350 -17.08 -12.34 15.60
C THR A 350 -18.15 -12.84 16.57
N ASN A 351 -17.80 -13.77 17.45
CA ASN A 351 -18.75 -14.53 18.26
C ASN A 351 -18.46 -14.47 19.77
N ASN A 352 -17.54 -13.62 20.22
CA ASN A 352 -17.07 -13.52 21.61
C ASN A 352 -16.60 -14.86 22.21
N LYS A 353 -16.12 -15.80 21.38
CA LYS A 353 -15.55 -17.07 21.86
C LYS A 353 -14.27 -16.80 22.63
N SER A 354 -14.18 -17.29 23.85
CA SER A 354 -12.93 -17.28 24.61
C SER A 354 -11.85 -18.10 23.88
N PHE A 355 -10.60 -17.69 24.00
CA PHE A 355 -9.45 -18.43 23.49
C PHE A 355 -8.40 -18.57 24.60
N ASN A 356 -7.53 -19.58 24.46
CA ASN A 356 -6.42 -19.77 25.37
C ASN A 356 -5.17 -19.09 24.79
N ASP A 357 -4.46 -18.33 25.60
CA ASP A 357 -3.21 -17.66 25.20
C ASP A 357 -2.14 -18.62 24.69
N LYS A 358 -2.15 -19.88 25.16
CA LYS A 358 -1.23 -20.94 24.69
C LYS A 358 -1.38 -21.24 23.20
N ASP A 359 -2.54 -20.99 22.62
CA ASP A 359 -2.80 -21.19 21.19
C ASP A 359 -2.33 -20.01 20.35
N LEU A 360 -2.02 -18.88 20.97
CA LEU A 360 -1.60 -17.68 20.30
C LEU A 360 -0.10 -17.64 20.08
N LEU A 361 0.29 -17.00 18.97
CA LEU A 361 1.65 -16.55 18.76
C LEU A 361 1.82 -15.26 19.58
N LEU A 362 2.67 -15.27 20.59
CA LEU A 362 2.81 -14.18 21.55
C LEU A 362 3.97 -13.24 21.27
N GLU A 363 5.04 -13.77 20.64
CA GLU A 363 6.27 -13.03 20.45
C GLU A 363 6.76 -13.06 19.00
N ARG A 364 7.37 -11.96 18.55
CA ARG A 364 8.02 -11.85 17.24
C ARG A 364 9.10 -12.92 17.01
N GLU A 365 9.81 -13.27 18.07
CA GLU A 365 10.89 -14.28 18.00
C GLU A 365 10.40 -15.68 17.63
N GLU A 366 9.15 -15.99 17.93
CA GLU A 366 8.55 -17.26 17.50
C GLU A 366 8.45 -17.37 15.97
N ILE A 367 8.34 -16.23 15.26
CA ILE A 367 8.42 -16.19 13.79
C ILE A 367 9.88 -16.20 13.33
N LEU A 368 10.71 -15.36 13.93
CA LEU A 368 12.07 -15.12 13.44
C LEU A 368 13.01 -16.28 13.70
N LYS A 369 12.89 -16.96 14.84
CA LYS A 369 13.81 -18.06 15.23
C LYS A 369 13.79 -19.23 14.22
N PRO A 370 12.63 -19.78 13.82
CA PRO A 370 12.59 -20.83 12.79
C PRO A 370 13.12 -20.35 11.43
N LEU A 371 12.80 -19.11 11.03
CA LEU A 371 13.26 -18.55 9.75
C LEU A 371 14.77 -18.36 9.71
N ARG A 372 15.41 -18.00 10.83
CA ARG A 372 16.89 -17.93 10.93
C ARG A 372 17.51 -19.30 10.75
N VAL A 373 16.95 -20.35 11.38
CA VAL A 373 17.46 -21.73 11.21
C VAL A 373 17.39 -22.18 9.76
N VAL A 374 16.28 -21.90 9.08
CA VAL A 374 16.13 -22.21 7.65
C VAL A 374 17.15 -21.43 6.83
N ARG A 375 17.34 -20.14 7.11
CA ARG A 375 18.31 -19.31 6.43
C ARG A 375 19.74 -19.81 6.59
N GLU A 376 20.16 -20.10 7.82
CA GLU A 376 21.48 -20.68 8.12
C GLU A 376 21.70 -22.00 7.37
N SER A 377 20.66 -22.83 7.31
CA SER A 377 20.71 -24.10 6.58
C SER A 377 20.89 -23.93 5.08
N LEU A 378 20.19 -22.96 4.48
CA LEU A 378 20.33 -22.64 3.05
C LEU A 378 21.72 -22.09 2.74
N GLU A 379 22.26 -21.19 3.57
CA GLU A 379 23.60 -20.64 3.44
C GLU A 379 24.67 -21.76 3.54
N GLN A 380 24.54 -22.71 4.49
CA GLN A 380 25.41 -23.87 4.61
C GLN A 380 25.37 -24.82 3.40
N ASN A 381 24.30 -24.83 2.65
CA ASN A 381 24.11 -25.66 1.45
C ASN A 381 24.28 -24.86 0.13
N GLN A 382 25.04 -23.76 0.14
CA GLN A 382 25.36 -22.95 -1.05
C GLN A 382 24.09 -22.40 -1.77
N SER A 383 23.08 -22.05 -1.00
CA SER A 383 21.79 -21.54 -1.50
C SER A 383 21.50 -20.11 -1.00
N GLU A 384 22.52 -19.25 -0.98
CA GLU A 384 22.47 -17.88 -0.49
C GLU A 384 21.46 -17.02 -1.28
N ASN A 385 21.29 -17.28 -2.57
CA ASN A 385 20.31 -16.63 -3.42
C ASN A 385 18.86 -16.90 -2.93
N ILE A 386 18.55 -18.15 -2.54
CA ILE A 386 17.26 -18.53 -1.97
C ILE A 386 17.10 -17.94 -0.56
N ALA A 387 18.17 -18.00 0.26
CA ALA A 387 18.18 -17.42 1.60
C ALA A 387 17.96 -15.89 1.62
N SER A 388 18.34 -15.21 0.53
CA SER A 388 18.20 -13.76 0.34
C SER A 388 16.91 -13.33 -0.38
N GLY A 389 16.08 -14.28 -0.81
CA GLY A 389 14.82 -14.07 -1.49
C GLY A 389 13.61 -13.88 -0.55
N ASP A 390 12.52 -14.60 -0.84
CA ASP A 390 11.22 -14.54 -0.11
C ASP A 390 11.37 -14.80 1.40
N LEU A 391 12.36 -15.63 1.81
CA LEU A 391 12.66 -15.89 3.21
C LEU A 391 13.15 -14.64 3.94
N LEU A 392 14.12 -13.94 3.35
CA LEU A 392 14.65 -12.70 3.93
C LEU A 392 13.57 -11.62 3.98
N ASP A 393 12.73 -11.56 2.95
CA ASP A 393 11.61 -10.62 2.92
C ASP A 393 10.62 -10.88 4.04
N LEU A 394 10.28 -12.16 4.30
CA LEU A 394 9.41 -12.52 5.40
C LEU A 394 10.04 -12.18 6.76
N MET A 395 11.35 -12.38 6.91
CA MET A 395 12.09 -11.95 8.11
C MET A 395 12.09 -10.43 8.28
N ARG A 396 12.22 -9.67 7.20
CA ARG A 396 12.14 -8.19 7.21
C ARG A 396 10.75 -7.72 7.64
N ARG A 397 9.69 -8.34 7.10
CA ARG A 397 8.31 -8.07 7.53
C ARG A 397 8.13 -8.34 9.02
N ALA A 398 8.61 -9.48 9.51
CA ALA A 398 8.49 -9.83 10.92
C ALA A 398 9.23 -8.85 11.84
N LYS A 399 10.36 -8.29 11.39
CA LYS A 399 11.10 -7.28 12.14
C LYS A 399 10.39 -5.92 12.14
N CYS A 400 9.89 -5.50 10.98
CA CYS A 400 9.25 -4.21 10.79
C CYS A 400 7.86 -4.14 11.44
N PHE A 401 7.02 -5.14 11.17
CA PHE A 401 5.60 -5.14 11.57
C PHE A 401 5.35 -5.87 12.90
N GLY A 402 6.30 -6.68 13.37
CA GLY A 402 6.07 -7.50 14.56
C GLY A 402 4.89 -8.44 14.42
N ILE A 403 4.20 -8.69 15.54
CA ILE A 403 3.00 -9.55 15.59
C ILE A 403 1.69 -8.77 15.61
N ASN A 404 1.73 -7.44 15.62
CA ASN A 404 0.57 -6.56 15.69
C ASN A 404 0.55 -5.50 14.57
N LEU A 405 1.31 -5.68 13.49
CA LEU A 405 1.46 -4.79 12.33
C LEU A 405 1.94 -3.38 12.66
N ALA A 406 1.39 -2.73 13.66
CA ALA A 406 1.77 -1.41 14.15
C ALA A 406 1.73 -1.39 15.68
N ARG A 407 2.59 -0.59 16.28
CA ARG A 407 2.60 -0.31 17.72
C ARG A 407 1.43 0.61 18.02
N LEU A 408 0.55 0.23 18.94
CA LEU A 408 -0.55 1.10 19.36
C LEU A 408 -0.08 2.05 20.44
N ASP A 409 -0.14 3.36 20.17
CA ASP A 409 0.14 4.40 21.14
C ASP A 409 -1.15 4.72 21.92
N ILE A 410 -1.09 4.60 23.24
CA ILE A 410 -2.19 4.97 24.12
C ILE A 410 -1.95 6.40 24.59
N ARG A 411 -2.89 7.28 24.25
CA ARG A 411 -2.85 8.70 24.58
C ARG A 411 -4.08 9.08 25.38
N GLN A 412 -3.88 9.87 26.41
CA GLN A 412 -4.92 10.37 27.28
C GLN A 412 -4.64 11.82 27.63
N GLU A 413 -5.67 12.63 27.73
CA GLU A 413 -5.57 13.99 28.22
C GLU A 413 -5.10 14.02 29.70
N SER A 414 -4.16 14.90 30.02
CA SER A 414 -3.51 14.94 31.34
C SER A 414 -4.42 15.43 32.48
N SER A 415 -5.57 16.00 32.13
CA SER A 415 -6.58 16.48 33.08
C SER A 415 -7.55 15.39 33.56
N ARG A 416 -7.40 14.14 33.12
CA ARG A 416 -8.24 13.00 33.48
C ARG A 416 -7.46 11.89 34.17
#